data_90c2db90525f7f23da1bc15a329b133f
#
_entry.id   90c2db90525f7f23da1bc15a329b133f
#
_cell.length_a   1.000
_cell.length_b   1.000
_cell.length_c   1.000
_cell.angle_alpha   90.00
_cell.angle_beta   90.00
_cell.angle_gamma   90.00
#
_symmetry.space_group_name_H-M   'P 1'
#
loop_
_entity.id
_entity.type
_entity.pdbx_description
1 polymer ?
#
loop_
_entity_poly.entity_id
_entity_poly.type
_entity_poly.pdbx_seq_one_letter_code
_entity_poly.pdbx_strand_id
1 'polypeptide(L)'
;MALKEELQAAEKVARLTTFRIAYVSRSTLDMPFIIARDRGFFREEGLEPEFIFMKAIQTVQAMLAGGVDFGTATGTAISAAVNGADVRVVFALSDKPSFDMISLPSITGVAQLRGKKIGISAPGSLTEIIARQILIANKIPLDQVTMLPLGTSDITWVALRAGTIDATMLQIPQNFIAVDEGFRKIAAGADVYRAVQGGLTTTKAVINDKPELVTKVIRATQKALRLFRNDKKYGIEFIRGPFLDMGKDRDKYAERVYEAAVGYLSSSGTVDEKLQREMIATAAQRTKLAQPPPPERVFDFSFAQKVGETLK
;
A
#
# COMPACT_ATOMS: atom_id res chain seq x y z
N MET A 1 33.60 25.91 33.23
CA MET A 1 33.82 24.98 32.12
C MET A 1 32.59 24.04 31.95
N ALA A 2 32.17 23.34 32.98
CA ALA A 2 31.03 22.39 32.89
C ALA A 2 29.72 23.01 32.37
N LEU A 3 29.34 24.21 32.79
CA LEU A 3 28.10 24.88 32.33
C LEU A 3 28.11 25.27 30.83
N LYS A 4 29.32 25.53 30.25
CA LYS A 4 29.48 25.77 28.82
C LYS A 4 29.40 24.47 28.00
N GLU A 5 29.88 23.36 28.56
CA GLU A 5 29.80 22.05 27.94
C GLU A 5 28.35 21.49 27.99
N GLU A 6 27.64 21.74 29.11
CA GLU A 6 26.22 21.42 29.20
C GLU A 6 25.33 22.29 28.27
N LEU A 7 25.63 23.58 28.13
CA LEU A 7 24.96 24.46 27.16
C LEU A 7 25.28 24.08 25.73
N GLN A 8 26.53 23.70 25.41
CA GLN A 8 26.88 23.17 24.07
C GLN A 8 26.30 21.78 23.82
N ALA A 9 26.11 20.94 24.82
CA ALA A 9 25.38 19.68 24.70
C ALA A 9 23.87 19.89 24.53
N ALA A 10 23.31 20.89 25.19
CA ALA A 10 21.89 21.28 25.02
C ALA A 10 21.62 21.98 23.67
N GLU A 11 22.58 22.76 23.16
CA GLU A 11 22.53 23.33 21.80
C GLU A 11 22.72 22.27 20.70
N LYS A 12 23.27 21.12 21.03
CA LYS A 12 23.45 19.97 20.13
C LYS A 12 22.26 18.97 20.15
N VAL A 13 21.14 19.36 20.68
CA VAL A 13 19.85 18.75 20.27
C VAL A 13 19.63 19.18 18.83
N ALA A 14 20.18 18.40 17.91
CA ALA A 14 20.07 18.64 16.48
C ALA A 14 18.59 18.89 16.18
N ARG A 15 18.25 20.11 15.74
CA ARG A 15 16.90 20.51 15.44
C ARG A 15 16.39 19.54 14.35
N LEU A 16 15.46 18.64 14.72
CA LEU A 16 14.95 17.64 13.81
C LEU A 16 14.33 18.35 12.60
N THR A 17 14.62 17.86 11.41
CA THR A 17 14.00 18.36 10.19
C THR A 17 12.61 17.80 10.10
N THR A 18 11.58 18.65 10.18
CA THR A 18 10.19 18.25 9.99
C THR A 18 9.93 17.94 8.52
N PHE A 19 9.23 16.85 8.25
CA PHE A 19 8.75 16.48 6.92
C PHE A 19 7.34 15.90 7.00
N ARG A 20 6.59 15.94 5.89
CA ARG A 20 5.18 15.57 5.87
C ARG A 20 4.94 14.37 4.98
N ILE A 21 4.22 13.36 5.52
CA ILE A 21 3.73 12.20 4.77
C ILE A 21 2.21 12.19 4.77
N ALA A 22 1.60 12.30 3.59
CA ALA A 22 0.18 12.05 3.43
C ALA A 22 -0.09 10.55 3.26
N TYR A 23 -0.92 9.95 4.13
CA TYR A 23 -1.30 8.56 4.06
C TYR A 23 -2.79 8.39 3.79
N VAL A 24 -3.18 7.31 3.09
CA VAL A 24 -4.53 7.15 2.54
C VAL A 24 -5.37 6.12 3.28
N SER A 25 -4.77 5.30 4.14
CA SER A 25 -5.46 4.26 4.88
C SER A 25 -4.72 3.90 6.17
N ARG A 26 -5.43 3.19 7.07
CA ARG A 26 -4.81 2.49 8.20
C ARG A 26 -4.74 1.01 7.84
N SER A 27 -3.76 0.66 7.02
CA SER A 27 -3.60 -0.70 6.49
C SER A 27 -2.24 -1.28 6.84
N THR A 28 -2.09 -2.57 6.63
CA THR A 28 -0.80 -3.24 6.79
C THR A 28 0.29 -2.69 5.87
N LEU A 29 -0.09 -2.02 4.78
CA LEU A 29 0.85 -1.35 3.87
C LEU A 29 1.39 -0.02 4.40
N ASP A 30 0.67 0.63 5.33
CA ASP A 30 1.14 1.87 5.94
C ASP A 30 1.89 1.62 7.27
N MET A 31 1.84 0.39 7.82
CA MET A 31 2.52 0.01 9.08
C MET A 31 4.00 0.38 9.13
N PRO A 32 4.82 0.15 8.07
CA PRO A 32 6.25 0.42 8.15
C PRO A 32 6.59 1.89 8.46
N PHE A 33 5.78 2.82 7.98
CA PHE A 33 5.96 4.25 8.27
C PHE A 33 5.65 4.58 9.73
N ILE A 34 4.60 3.96 10.26
CA ILE A 34 4.18 4.16 11.66
C ILE A 34 5.18 3.50 12.61
N ILE A 35 5.66 2.29 12.29
CA ILE A 35 6.72 1.61 13.03
C ILE A 35 7.99 2.47 13.04
N ALA A 36 8.37 3.06 11.89
CA ALA A 36 9.54 3.93 11.82
C ALA A 36 9.42 5.15 12.73
N ARG A 37 8.24 5.74 12.84
CA ARG A 37 7.94 6.82 13.79
C ARG A 37 8.04 6.34 15.24
N ASP A 38 7.29 5.30 15.58
CA ASP A 38 7.10 4.85 16.96
C ASP A 38 8.38 4.24 17.56
N ARG A 39 9.24 3.65 16.70
CA ARG A 39 10.57 3.14 17.08
C ARG A 39 11.67 4.18 17.02
N GLY A 40 11.36 5.42 16.63
CA GLY A 40 12.31 6.50 16.55
C GLY A 40 13.29 6.43 15.38
N PHE A 41 13.08 5.55 14.38
CA PHE A 41 13.99 5.42 13.23
C PHE A 41 14.06 6.69 12.39
N PHE A 42 13.00 7.49 12.32
CA PHE A 42 13.09 8.82 11.71
C PHE A 42 13.96 9.76 12.53
N ARG A 43 13.86 9.75 13.86
CA ARG A 43 14.66 10.59 14.75
C ARG A 43 16.14 10.23 14.71
N GLU A 44 16.49 8.93 14.55
CA GLU A 44 17.87 8.50 14.30
C GLU A 44 18.47 9.13 13.05
N GLU A 45 17.63 9.42 12.05
CA GLU A 45 18.03 10.11 10.80
C GLU A 45 17.94 11.65 10.92
N GLY A 46 17.63 12.20 12.12
CA GLY A 46 17.46 13.64 12.33
C GLY A 46 16.14 14.20 11.78
N LEU A 47 15.10 13.36 11.68
CA LEU A 47 13.81 13.70 11.08
C LEU A 47 12.67 13.62 12.09
N GLU A 48 11.68 14.52 11.96
CA GLU A 48 10.42 14.49 12.69
C GLU A 48 9.26 14.40 11.70
N PRO A 49 8.52 13.26 11.61
CA PRO A 49 7.45 13.07 10.66
C PRO A 49 6.14 13.70 11.12
N GLU A 50 5.45 14.42 10.23
CA GLU A 50 4.04 14.79 10.35
C GLU A 50 3.21 13.89 9.43
N PHE A 51 2.32 13.06 10.02
CA PHE A 51 1.43 12.17 9.28
C PHE A 51 0.07 12.85 9.07
N ILE A 52 -0.36 12.99 7.81
CA ILE A 52 -1.61 13.66 7.45
C ILE A 52 -2.50 12.68 6.69
N PHE A 53 -3.70 12.40 7.22
CA PHE A 53 -4.67 11.56 6.50
C PHE A 53 -5.33 12.34 5.37
N MET A 54 -5.25 11.81 4.14
CA MET A 54 -5.83 12.44 2.96
C MET A 54 -6.40 11.37 2.00
N LYS A 55 -7.40 11.78 1.19
CA LYS A 55 -7.83 10.94 0.05
C LYS A 55 -6.72 10.88 -1.01
N ALA A 56 -6.65 9.78 -1.77
CA ALA A 56 -5.57 9.51 -2.72
C ALA A 56 -5.34 10.64 -3.75
N ILE A 57 -6.40 11.20 -4.32
CA ILE A 57 -6.29 12.33 -5.28
C ILE A 57 -5.73 13.57 -4.59
N GLN A 58 -6.22 13.88 -3.38
CA GLN A 58 -5.76 15.03 -2.59
C GLN A 58 -4.29 14.90 -2.20
N THR A 59 -3.82 13.66 -1.91
CA THR A 59 -2.41 13.38 -1.63
C THR A 59 -1.51 13.81 -2.79
N VAL A 60 -1.85 13.43 -4.03
CA VAL A 60 -1.06 13.81 -5.21
C VAL A 60 -1.10 15.32 -5.44
N GLN A 61 -2.27 15.96 -5.29
CA GLN A 61 -2.42 17.41 -5.42
C GLN A 61 -1.60 18.15 -4.37
N ALA A 62 -1.63 17.70 -3.11
CA ALA A 62 -0.86 18.31 -2.02
C ALA A 62 0.65 18.16 -2.23
N MET A 63 1.14 17.02 -2.74
CA MET A 63 2.56 16.86 -3.11
C MET A 63 2.96 17.85 -4.21
N LEU A 64 2.18 17.95 -5.29
CA LEU A 64 2.46 18.88 -6.41
C LEU A 64 2.43 20.33 -5.98
N ALA A 65 1.60 20.68 -5.00
CA ALA A 65 1.52 22.03 -4.42
C ALA A 65 2.59 22.31 -3.33
N GLY A 66 3.44 21.32 -2.98
CA GLY A 66 4.45 21.46 -1.92
C GLY A 66 3.86 21.45 -0.50
N GLY A 67 2.61 21.08 -0.32
CA GLY A 67 1.94 20.97 0.98
C GLY A 67 2.39 19.75 1.80
N VAL A 68 2.83 18.68 1.12
CA VAL A 68 3.44 17.49 1.72
C VAL A 68 4.65 17.05 0.91
N ASP A 69 5.66 16.45 1.58
CA ASP A 69 6.88 15.99 0.92
C ASP A 69 6.67 14.60 0.28
N PHE A 70 5.86 13.75 0.91
CA PHE A 70 5.63 12.37 0.49
C PHE A 70 4.15 11.98 0.57
N GLY A 71 3.80 10.92 -0.17
CA GLY A 71 2.48 10.33 -0.12
C GLY A 71 2.52 8.80 -0.24
N THR A 72 1.47 8.11 0.26
CA THR A 72 1.37 6.64 0.15
C THR A 72 0.39 6.17 -0.95
N ALA A 73 -0.20 7.10 -1.72
CA ALA A 73 -1.17 6.83 -2.78
C ALA A 73 -0.51 6.35 -4.08
N THR A 74 0.25 5.24 -4.06
CA THR A 74 1.09 4.79 -5.19
C THR A 74 0.32 4.63 -6.50
N GLY A 75 -0.82 3.96 -6.50
CA GLY A 75 -1.61 3.77 -7.73
C GLY A 75 -2.09 5.08 -8.37
N THR A 76 -2.51 6.05 -7.55
CA THR A 76 -2.92 7.38 -8.02
C THR A 76 -1.72 8.16 -8.53
N ALA A 77 -0.57 8.08 -7.84
CA ALA A 77 0.67 8.72 -8.26
C ALA A 77 1.20 8.14 -9.58
N ILE A 78 1.16 6.82 -9.79
CA ILE A 78 1.49 6.18 -11.07
C ILE A 78 0.61 6.73 -12.18
N SER A 79 -0.71 6.76 -11.96
CA SER A 79 -1.65 7.31 -12.95
C SER A 79 -1.37 8.78 -13.26
N ALA A 80 -1.10 9.59 -12.25
CA ALA A 80 -0.76 11.00 -12.43
C ALA A 80 0.56 11.18 -13.19
N ALA A 81 1.60 10.40 -12.85
CA ALA A 81 2.91 10.45 -13.53
C ALA A 81 2.82 10.04 -15.00
N VAL A 82 2.04 9.00 -15.31
CA VAL A 82 1.76 8.57 -16.70
C VAL A 82 1.08 9.70 -17.48
N ASN A 83 0.23 10.48 -16.84
CA ASN A 83 -0.44 11.64 -17.45
C ASN A 83 0.38 12.95 -17.34
N GLY A 84 1.66 12.87 -17.07
CA GLY A 84 2.59 14.02 -17.17
C GLY A 84 2.87 14.74 -15.84
N ALA A 85 2.27 14.35 -14.72
CA ALA A 85 2.60 14.96 -13.43
C ALA A 85 4.03 14.59 -12.98
N ASP A 86 4.72 15.55 -12.36
CA ASP A 86 6.10 15.36 -11.89
C ASP A 86 6.17 14.67 -10.51
N VAL A 87 5.51 13.51 -10.41
CA VAL A 87 5.58 12.62 -9.25
C VAL A 87 6.28 11.32 -9.60
N ARG A 88 6.89 10.68 -8.61
CA ARG A 88 7.61 9.39 -8.72
C ARG A 88 7.25 8.48 -7.57
N VAL A 89 7.20 7.18 -7.84
CA VAL A 89 7.25 6.15 -6.81
C VAL A 89 8.72 5.88 -6.49
N VAL A 90 9.14 6.16 -5.26
CA VAL A 90 10.54 6.01 -4.82
C VAL A 90 10.76 4.79 -3.92
N PHE A 91 9.66 4.18 -3.44
CA PHE A 91 9.69 2.97 -2.62
C PHE A 91 8.39 2.18 -2.82
N ALA A 92 8.50 0.87 -3.06
CA ALA A 92 7.36 -0.02 -3.22
C ALA A 92 7.26 -0.97 -2.02
N LEU A 93 6.11 -1.03 -1.36
CA LEU A 93 5.89 -1.92 -0.21
C LEU A 93 5.44 -3.31 -0.60
N SER A 94 4.78 -3.46 -1.75
CA SER A 94 4.37 -4.78 -2.25
C SER A 94 4.28 -4.76 -3.78
N ASP A 95 4.57 -5.91 -4.39
CA ASP A 95 4.33 -6.19 -5.80
C ASP A 95 3.11 -7.10 -6.02
N LYS A 96 2.39 -7.42 -4.94
CA LYS A 96 1.23 -8.30 -4.93
C LYS A 96 0.04 -7.63 -4.26
N PRO A 97 -1.16 -7.73 -4.85
CA PRO A 97 -2.36 -7.23 -4.19
C PRO A 97 -2.74 -8.11 -2.99
N SER A 98 -3.12 -7.47 -1.88
CA SER A 98 -3.55 -8.13 -0.64
C SER A 98 -5.06 -8.43 -0.62
N PHE A 99 -5.68 -8.65 -1.79
CA PHE A 99 -7.11 -8.93 -1.92
C PHE A 99 -7.38 -10.38 -2.26
N ASP A 100 -8.34 -10.97 -1.55
CA ASP A 100 -8.92 -12.27 -1.88
C ASP A 100 -10.36 -12.10 -2.38
N MET A 101 -10.77 -12.96 -3.33
CA MET A 101 -12.17 -13.06 -3.73
C MET A 101 -12.92 -13.94 -2.74
N ILE A 102 -13.84 -13.33 -2.03
CA ILE A 102 -14.69 -13.97 -1.02
C ILE A 102 -16.10 -14.05 -1.57
N SER A 103 -16.75 -15.21 -1.40
CA SER A 103 -18.10 -15.51 -1.89
C SER A 103 -19.04 -16.02 -0.81
N LEU A 104 -20.33 -16.04 -1.12
CA LEU A 104 -21.34 -16.72 -0.32
C LEU A 104 -20.95 -18.19 -0.07
N PRO A 105 -21.37 -18.81 1.06
CA PRO A 105 -21.04 -20.20 1.39
C PRO A 105 -21.42 -21.22 0.32
N SER A 106 -22.48 -20.95 -0.46
CA SER A 106 -22.96 -21.81 -1.55
C SER A 106 -22.07 -21.81 -2.80
N ILE A 107 -21.15 -20.82 -2.93
CA ILE A 107 -20.25 -20.67 -4.08
C ILE A 107 -18.85 -21.13 -3.64
N THR A 108 -18.45 -22.28 -4.11
CA THR A 108 -17.20 -22.94 -3.70
C THR A 108 -16.06 -22.78 -4.70
N GLY A 109 -16.30 -22.14 -5.82
CA GLY A 109 -15.27 -21.91 -6.84
C GLY A 109 -15.66 -20.84 -7.86
N VAL A 110 -14.66 -20.29 -8.52
CA VAL A 110 -14.82 -19.17 -9.46
C VAL A 110 -15.77 -19.50 -10.62
N ALA A 111 -15.80 -20.77 -11.06
CA ALA A 111 -16.69 -21.20 -12.17
C ALA A 111 -18.19 -20.96 -11.90
N GLN A 112 -18.59 -20.92 -10.63
CA GLN A 112 -19.98 -20.70 -10.22
C GLN A 112 -20.39 -19.21 -10.21
N LEU A 113 -19.47 -18.30 -10.57
CA LEU A 113 -19.76 -16.86 -10.65
C LEU A 113 -20.51 -16.45 -11.94
N ARG A 114 -20.76 -17.36 -12.88
CA ARG A 114 -21.59 -17.07 -14.07
C ARG A 114 -23.00 -16.66 -13.65
N GLY A 115 -23.48 -15.54 -14.19
CA GLY A 115 -24.78 -14.95 -13.83
C GLY A 115 -24.82 -14.28 -12.45
N LYS A 116 -23.70 -14.15 -11.76
CA LYS A 116 -23.58 -13.66 -10.39
C LYS A 116 -23.18 -12.19 -10.30
N LYS A 117 -23.37 -11.60 -9.11
CA LYS A 117 -23.06 -10.20 -8.79
C LYS A 117 -21.77 -10.14 -7.96
N ILE A 118 -20.79 -9.40 -8.43
CA ILE A 118 -19.52 -9.16 -7.71
C ILE A 118 -19.46 -7.70 -7.25
N GLY A 119 -19.30 -7.47 -5.94
CA GLY A 119 -19.07 -6.14 -5.38
C GLY A 119 -17.63 -5.68 -5.65
N ILE A 120 -17.48 -4.46 -6.15
CA ILE A 120 -16.21 -3.77 -6.39
C ILE A 120 -16.24 -2.38 -5.76
N SER A 121 -15.06 -1.77 -5.56
CA SER A 121 -15.00 -0.42 -4.97
C SER A 121 -15.53 0.65 -5.93
N ALA A 122 -15.05 0.65 -7.16
CA ALA A 122 -15.45 1.59 -8.21
C ALA A 122 -15.01 1.06 -9.58
N PRO A 123 -15.60 1.55 -10.68
CA PRO A 123 -15.09 1.28 -12.02
C PRO A 123 -13.62 1.73 -12.13
N GLY A 124 -12.80 0.84 -12.67
CA GLY A 124 -11.36 1.07 -12.82
C GLY A 124 -10.54 0.96 -11.51
N SER A 125 -11.13 0.57 -10.40
CA SER A 125 -10.41 0.31 -9.14
C SER A 125 -9.58 -0.97 -9.21
N LEU A 126 -8.62 -1.10 -8.26
CA LEU A 126 -7.82 -2.32 -8.14
C LEU A 126 -8.70 -3.56 -7.88
N THR A 127 -9.79 -3.42 -7.11
CA THR A 127 -10.73 -4.52 -6.85
C THR A 127 -11.44 -4.99 -8.11
N GLU A 128 -11.83 -4.08 -9.01
CA GLU A 128 -12.36 -4.46 -10.31
C GLU A 128 -11.31 -5.14 -11.19
N ILE A 129 -10.11 -4.57 -11.27
CA ILE A 129 -9.04 -5.13 -12.10
C ILE A 129 -8.75 -6.56 -11.68
N ILE A 130 -8.57 -6.80 -10.37
CA ILE A 130 -8.28 -8.15 -9.84
C ILE A 130 -9.46 -9.08 -10.11
N ALA A 131 -10.70 -8.65 -9.86
CA ALA A 131 -11.88 -9.47 -10.13
C ALA A 131 -11.95 -9.90 -11.61
N ARG A 132 -11.69 -8.97 -12.55
CA ARG A 132 -11.61 -9.28 -13.97
C ARG A 132 -10.51 -10.27 -14.30
N GLN A 133 -9.30 -10.10 -13.73
CA GLN A 133 -8.18 -11.02 -13.94
C GLN A 133 -8.49 -12.42 -13.41
N ILE A 134 -9.14 -12.54 -12.25
CA ILE A 134 -9.60 -13.83 -11.72
C ILE A 134 -10.59 -14.50 -12.68
N LEU A 135 -11.57 -13.75 -13.21
CA LEU A 135 -12.53 -14.27 -14.16
C LEU A 135 -11.86 -14.73 -15.47
N ILE A 136 -10.97 -13.92 -16.04
CA ILE A 136 -10.23 -14.22 -17.27
C ILE A 136 -9.37 -15.48 -17.07
N ALA A 137 -8.61 -15.58 -15.98
CA ALA A 137 -7.78 -16.75 -15.67
C ALA A 137 -8.58 -18.03 -15.55
N ASN A 138 -9.87 -17.92 -15.13
CA ASN A 138 -10.81 -19.05 -15.03
C ASN A 138 -11.72 -19.20 -16.26
N LYS A 139 -11.43 -18.52 -17.36
CA LYS A 139 -12.19 -18.60 -18.64
C LYS A 139 -13.67 -18.27 -18.49
N ILE A 140 -13.99 -17.27 -17.65
CA ILE A 140 -15.36 -16.76 -17.49
C ILE A 140 -15.49 -15.48 -18.30
N PRO A 141 -16.40 -15.42 -19.28
CA PRO A 141 -16.71 -14.21 -20.03
C PRO A 141 -17.17 -13.08 -19.08
N LEU A 142 -16.62 -11.88 -19.27
CA LEU A 142 -16.89 -10.75 -18.37
C LEU A 142 -18.34 -10.25 -18.47
N ASP A 143 -19.00 -10.45 -19.58
CA ASP A 143 -20.40 -10.12 -19.84
C ASP A 143 -21.39 -11.07 -19.13
N GLN A 144 -20.89 -12.20 -18.64
CA GLN A 144 -21.68 -13.16 -17.84
C GLN A 144 -21.66 -12.86 -16.33
N VAL A 145 -21.04 -11.77 -15.90
CA VAL A 145 -20.95 -11.38 -14.49
C VAL A 145 -21.29 -9.91 -14.33
N THR A 146 -22.11 -9.58 -13.33
CA THR A 146 -22.46 -8.19 -13.03
C THR A 146 -21.51 -7.65 -11.97
N MET A 147 -20.72 -6.62 -12.28
CA MET A 147 -19.90 -5.91 -11.29
C MET A 147 -20.65 -4.70 -10.76
N LEU A 148 -20.82 -4.64 -9.43
CA LEU A 148 -21.54 -3.58 -8.73
C LEU A 148 -20.56 -2.68 -7.98
N PRO A 149 -20.44 -1.38 -8.34
CA PRO A 149 -19.61 -0.42 -7.64
C PRO A 149 -20.29 0.01 -6.33
N LEU A 150 -19.84 -0.49 -5.21
CA LEU A 150 -20.45 -0.27 -3.90
C LEU A 150 -19.58 0.57 -2.95
N GLY A 151 -18.32 0.83 -3.27
CA GLY A 151 -17.42 1.63 -2.45
C GLY A 151 -16.38 0.80 -1.70
N THR A 152 -16.14 1.10 -0.42
CA THR A 152 -15.08 0.48 0.38
C THR A 152 -15.31 -1.00 0.65
N SER A 153 -14.25 -1.72 1.04
CA SER A 153 -14.34 -3.14 1.44
C SER A 153 -15.33 -3.37 2.57
N ASP A 154 -15.50 -2.43 3.48
CA ASP A 154 -16.50 -2.55 4.56
C ASP A 154 -17.92 -2.56 4.02
N ILE A 155 -18.23 -1.70 3.05
CA ILE A 155 -19.56 -1.65 2.42
C ILE A 155 -19.82 -2.91 1.61
N THR A 156 -18.83 -3.36 0.81
CA THR A 156 -18.99 -4.59 0.02
C THR A 156 -19.09 -5.82 0.91
N TRP A 157 -18.42 -5.83 2.07
CA TRP A 157 -18.56 -6.88 3.06
C TRP A 157 -19.97 -6.96 3.65
N VAL A 158 -20.53 -5.81 4.04
CA VAL A 158 -21.94 -5.74 4.51
C VAL A 158 -22.89 -6.25 3.44
N ALA A 159 -22.69 -5.86 2.18
CA ALA A 159 -23.53 -6.31 1.06
C ALA A 159 -23.43 -7.83 0.81
N LEU A 160 -22.22 -8.42 0.94
CA LEU A 160 -22.03 -9.87 0.83
C LEU A 160 -22.72 -10.61 1.98
N ARG A 161 -22.59 -10.14 3.23
CA ARG A 161 -23.28 -10.73 4.40
C ARG A 161 -24.80 -10.68 4.26
N ALA A 162 -25.33 -9.62 3.67
CA ALA A 162 -26.76 -9.48 3.39
C ALA A 162 -27.25 -10.30 2.19
N GLY A 163 -26.35 -10.95 1.45
CA GLY A 163 -26.71 -11.72 0.24
C GLY A 163 -27.15 -10.87 -0.94
N THR A 164 -26.91 -9.55 -0.93
CA THR A 164 -27.24 -8.65 -2.05
C THR A 164 -26.25 -8.75 -3.21
N ILE A 165 -25.05 -9.27 -2.94
CA ILE A 165 -24.03 -9.68 -3.89
C ILE A 165 -23.58 -11.10 -3.59
N ASP A 166 -23.01 -11.77 -4.57
CA ASP A 166 -22.62 -13.18 -4.51
C ASP A 166 -21.12 -13.35 -4.13
N ALA A 167 -20.29 -12.37 -4.50
CA ALA A 167 -18.87 -12.33 -4.18
C ALA A 167 -18.36 -10.89 -4.08
N THR A 168 -17.19 -10.70 -3.46
CA THR A 168 -16.48 -9.41 -3.42
C THR A 168 -14.99 -9.60 -3.20
N MET A 169 -14.21 -8.53 -3.38
CA MET A 169 -12.79 -8.48 -3.09
C MET A 169 -12.58 -7.92 -1.69
N LEU A 170 -12.09 -8.75 -0.77
CA LEU A 170 -11.74 -8.33 0.60
C LEU A 170 -10.24 -8.40 0.83
N GLN A 171 -9.72 -7.40 1.53
CA GLN A 171 -8.34 -7.39 1.98
C GLN A 171 -8.23 -7.87 3.44
N ILE A 172 -7.01 -8.05 3.89
CA ILE A 172 -6.66 -8.40 5.26
C ILE A 172 -7.02 -7.22 6.20
N PRO A 173 -7.68 -7.48 7.35
CA PRO A 173 -8.07 -8.76 7.92
C PRO A 173 -9.48 -9.25 7.54
N GLN A 174 -10.29 -8.46 6.80
CA GLN A 174 -11.70 -8.78 6.51
C GLN A 174 -11.88 -10.13 5.80
N ASN A 175 -10.94 -10.51 4.92
CA ASN A 175 -10.96 -11.83 4.27
C ASN A 175 -10.88 -12.98 5.27
N PHE A 176 -10.09 -12.85 6.33
CA PHE A 176 -9.99 -13.88 7.39
C PHE A 176 -11.26 -13.96 8.23
N ILE A 177 -11.83 -12.81 8.58
CA ILE A 177 -13.09 -12.71 9.32
C ILE A 177 -14.20 -13.38 8.50
N ALA A 178 -14.29 -13.08 7.21
CA ALA A 178 -15.30 -13.64 6.33
C ALA A 178 -15.20 -15.18 6.26
N VAL A 179 -13.99 -15.73 6.15
CA VAL A 179 -13.79 -17.19 6.13
C VAL A 179 -14.20 -17.84 7.45
N ASP A 180 -13.88 -17.21 8.58
CA ASP A 180 -14.27 -17.73 9.91
C ASP A 180 -15.79 -17.62 10.15
N GLU A 181 -16.48 -16.67 9.48
CA GLU A 181 -17.96 -16.55 9.49
C GLU A 181 -18.62 -17.54 8.48
N GLY A 182 -17.85 -18.40 7.81
CA GLY A 182 -18.35 -19.45 6.92
C GLY A 182 -18.42 -19.09 5.45
N PHE A 183 -18.02 -17.87 5.05
CA PHE A 183 -17.86 -17.49 3.65
C PHE A 183 -16.67 -18.19 3.00
N ARG A 184 -16.57 -18.17 1.68
CA ARG A 184 -15.56 -18.95 0.95
C ARG A 184 -14.53 -18.01 0.30
N LYS A 185 -13.23 -18.24 0.57
CA LYS A 185 -12.17 -17.73 -0.26
C LYS A 185 -12.09 -18.62 -1.51
N ILE A 186 -12.44 -18.10 -2.68
CA ILE A 186 -12.47 -18.85 -3.93
C ILE A 186 -11.32 -18.51 -4.88
N ALA A 187 -10.61 -17.39 -4.65
CA ALA A 187 -9.38 -17.05 -5.35
C ALA A 187 -8.55 -16.02 -4.55
N ALA A 188 -7.24 -16.03 -4.75
CA ALA A 188 -6.36 -14.95 -4.29
C ALA A 188 -6.02 -14.02 -5.46
N GLY A 189 -6.10 -12.72 -5.25
CA GLY A 189 -5.72 -11.73 -6.25
C GLY A 189 -4.25 -11.81 -6.65
N ALA A 190 -3.40 -12.14 -5.69
CA ALA A 190 -1.96 -12.28 -5.88
C ALA A 190 -1.56 -13.42 -6.85
N ASP A 191 -2.43 -14.42 -7.06
CA ASP A 191 -2.15 -15.54 -7.96
C ASP A 191 -2.33 -15.19 -9.43
N VAL A 192 -3.10 -14.14 -9.73
CA VAL A 192 -3.50 -13.78 -11.11
C VAL A 192 -3.07 -12.38 -11.53
N TYR A 193 -2.69 -11.54 -10.59
CA TYR A 193 -2.33 -10.15 -10.87
C TYR A 193 -1.18 -9.67 -9.99
N ARG A 194 -0.23 -8.95 -10.61
CA ARG A 194 0.80 -8.21 -9.90
C ARG A 194 0.51 -6.71 -9.99
N ALA A 195 0.74 -6.01 -8.89
CA ALA A 195 0.58 -4.56 -8.84
C ALA A 195 1.45 -3.97 -7.74
N VAL A 196 1.99 -2.79 -7.99
CA VAL A 196 2.59 -1.98 -6.92
C VAL A 196 1.48 -1.54 -5.97
N GLN A 197 1.50 -2.06 -4.75
CA GLN A 197 0.53 -1.72 -3.72
C GLN A 197 1.23 -1.20 -2.47
N GLY A 198 0.86 0.03 -2.08
CA GLY A 198 1.54 0.75 -1.00
C GLY A 198 2.98 1.15 -1.37
N GLY A 199 3.50 2.11 -0.67
CA GLY A 199 4.85 2.61 -0.89
C GLY A 199 4.97 4.10 -0.62
N LEU A 200 6.09 4.66 -1.04
CA LEU A 200 6.38 6.07 -0.89
C LEU A 200 6.47 6.73 -2.26
N THR A 201 5.72 7.80 -2.40
CA THR A 201 5.73 8.66 -3.59
C THR A 201 6.18 10.06 -3.21
N THR A 202 6.83 10.75 -4.13
CA THR A 202 7.26 12.15 -3.96
C THR A 202 7.32 12.87 -5.29
N THR A 203 7.61 14.16 -5.29
CA THR A 203 7.76 14.94 -6.53
C THR A 203 9.22 14.92 -7.02
N LYS A 204 9.41 15.17 -8.32
CA LYS A 204 10.74 15.39 -8.90
C LYS A 204 11.46 16.57 -8.24
N ALA A 205 10.74 17.61 -7.82
CA ALA A 205 11.31 18.72 -7.08
C ALA A 205 11.92 18.27 -5.75
N VAL A 206 11.20 17.49 -4.94
CA VAL A 206 11.74 16.95 -3.66
C VAL A 206 12.95 16.03 -3.92
N ILE A 207 12.92 15.21 -4.99
CA ILE A 207 14.06 14.36 -5.35
C ILE A 207 15.30 15.20 -5.66
N ASN A 208 15.15 16.29 -6.42
CA ASN A 208 16.25 17.14 -6.84
C ASN A 208 16.77 18.05 -5.70
N ASP A 209 15.84 18.67 -4.95
CA ASP A 209 16.16 19.72 -3.98
C ASP A 209 16.49 19.15 -2.59
N LYS A 210 15.95 17.96 -2.27
CA LYS A 210 16.06 17.31 -0.95
C LYS A 210 16.44 15.82 -1.05
N PRO A 211 17.46 15.40 -1.83
CA PRO A 211 17.78 13.97 -2.04
C PRO A 211 18.17 13.26 -0.75
N GLU A 212 18.78 13.99 0.18
CA GLU A 212 19.11 13.46 1.52
C GLU A 212 17.84 13.12 2.32
N LEU A 213 16.82 13.95 2.27
CA LEU A 213 15.55 13.68 2.93
C LEU A 213 14.92 12.38 2.38
N VAL A 214 14.89 12.21 1.05
CA VAL A 214 14.38 10.99 0.41
C VAL A 214 15.16 9.75 0.90
N THR A 215 16.50 9.83 0.91
CA THR A 215 17.37 8.74 1.39
C THR A 215 17.10 8.38 2.85
N LYS A 216 17.00 9.37 3.74
CA LYS A 216 16.79 9.21 5.18
C LYS A 216 15.40 8.59 5.46
N VAL A 217 14.36 9.08 4.79
CA VAL A 217 12.99 8.55 4.95
C VAL A 217 12.91 7.10 4.49
N ILE A 218 13.53 6.75 3.36
CA ILE A 218 13.59 5.36 2.87
C ILE A 218 14.37 4.49 3.84
N ARG A 219 15.52 4.95 4.38
CA ARG A 219 16.32 4.19 5.32
C ARG A 219 15.55 3.88 6.61
N ALA A 220 14.90 4.86 7.20
CA ALA A 220 14.05 4.67 8.37
C ALA A 220 12.92 3.66 8.10
N THR A 221 12.27 3.74 6.92
CA THR A 221 11.22 2.82 6.50
C THR A 221 11.75 1.39 6.32
N GLN A 222 12.93 1.23 5.72
CA GLN A 222 13.55 -0.11 5.55
C GLN A 222 13.96 -0.72 6.89
N LYS A 223 14.47 0.08 7.85
CA LYS A 223 14.72 -0.40 9.24
C LYS A 223 13.44 -0.93 9.87
N ALA A 224 12.33 -0.22 9.72
CA ALA A 224 11.02 -0.63 10.23
C ALA A 224 10.52 -1.93 9.58
N LEU A 225 10.66 -2.07 8.27
CA LEU A 225 10.32 -3.31 7.56
C LEU A 225 11.13 -4.51 8.06
N ARG A 226 12.44 -4.32 8.25
CA ARG A 226 13.33 -5.37 8.78
C ARG A 226 12.93 -5.77 10.19
N LEU A 227 12.69 -4.80 11.08
CA LEU A 227 12.20 -5.07 12.42
C LEU A 227 10.90 -5.87 12.39
N PHE A 228 9.93 -5.42 11.61
CA PHE A 228 8.64 -6.11 11.49
C PHE A 228 8.78 -7.55 10.99
N ARG A 229 9.64 -7.78 10.00
CA ARG A 229 9.84 -9.12 9.41
C ARG A 229 10.64 -10.06 10.30
N ASN A 230 11.61 -9.55 11.05
CA ASN A 230 12.58 -10.35 11.81
C ASN A 230 12.16 -10.58 13.26
N ASP A 231 11.26 -9.75 13.79
CA ASP A 231 10.72 -9.90 15.14
C ASP A 231 9.20 -10.17 15.07
N LYS A 232 8.86 -11.48 15.00
CA LYS A 232 7.45 -11.93 14.93
C LYS A 232 6.65 -11.45 16.15
N LYS A 233 7.26 -11.48 17.35
CA LYS A 233 6.57 -11.04 18.58
C LYS A 233 6.21 -9.57 18.51
N TYR A 234 7.19 -8.72 18.17
CA TYR A 234 6.96 -7.30 17.98
C TYR A 234 5.90 -7.03 16.88
N GLY A 235 6.01 -7.71 15.74
CA GLY A 235 5.08 -7.54 14.63
C GLY A 235 3.62 -7.86 15.01
N ILE A 236 3.40 -8.95 15.76
CA ILE A 236 2.07 -9.32 16.26
C ILE A 236 1.56 -8.30 17.29
N GLU A 237 2.41 -7.86 18.24
CA GLU A 237 2.05 -6.84 19.22
C GLU A 237 1.70 -5.50 18.55
N PHE A 238 2.44 -5.10 17.53
CA PHE A 238 2.15 -3.90 16.75
C PHE A 238 0.80 -3.99 16.03
N ILE A 239 0.47 -5.15 15.44
CA ILE A 239 -0.82 -5.40 14.77
C ILE A 239 -1.99 -5.30 15.75
N ARG A 240 -1.82 -5.77 17.00
CA ARG A 240 -2.81 -5.62 18.06
C ARG A 240 -2.97 -4.19 18.56
N GLY A 241 -2.00 -3.35 18.25
CA GLY A 241 -1.97 -1.95 18.65
C GLY A 241 -3.04 -1.10 17.96
N PRO A 242 -3.11 0.19 18.33
CA PRO A 242 -4.21 1.07 17.90
C PRO A 242 -4.15 1.48 16.43
N PHE A 243 -3.04 1.23 15.74
CA PHE A 243 -2.91 1.71 14.36
C PHE A 243 -3.89 1.04 13.40
N LEU A 244 -3.98 -0.29 13.42
CA LEU A 244 -4.93 -1.01 12.56
C LEU A 244 -6.36 -0.98 13.09
N ASP A 245 -6.52 -0.64 14.38
CA ASP A 245 -7.83 -0.52 15.06
C ASP A 245 -8.76 -1.71 14.76
N MET A 246 -8.20 -2.92 14.89
CA MET A 246 -8.95 -4.14 14.60
C MET A 246 -10.05 -4.45 15.64
N GLY A 247 -10.02 -3.79 16.81
CA GLY A 247 -10.88 -4.07 17.94
C GLY A 247 -10.46 -5.36 18.70
N LYS A 248 -10.77 -5.42 19.98
CA LYS A 248 -10.33 -6.53 20.87
C LYS A 248 -10.80 -7.91 20.40
N ASP A 249 -11.98 -8.02 19.82
CA ASP A 249 -12.53 -9.29 19.34
C ASP A 249 -11.76 -9.83 18.11
N ARG A 250 -10.93 -9.03 17.46
CA ARG A 250 -10.13 -9.37 16.27
C ARG A 250 -8.67 -9.65 16.59
N ASP A 251 -8.22 -9.51 17.82
CA ASP A 251 -6.85 -9.79 18.26
C ASP A 251 -6.40 -11.21 17.91
N LYS A 252 -7.34 -12.17 17.85
CA LYS A 252 -7.08 -13.54 17.40
C LYS A 252 -6.55 -13.64 15.97
N TYR A 253 -6.78 -12.62 15.14
CA TYR A 253 -6.28 -12.58 13.75
C TYR A 253 -4.87 -12.00 13.63
N ALA A 254 -4.31 -11.42 14.70
CA ALA A 254 -3.05 -10.68 14.61
C ALA A 254 -1.89 -11.53 14.07
N GLU A 255 -1.81 -12.81 14.46
CA GLU A 255 -0.78 -13.72 13.95
C GLU A 255 -0.99 -14.02 12.46
N ARG A 256 -2.21 -14.30 12.02
CA ARG A 256 -2.54 -14.54 10.60
C ARG A 256 -2.28 -13.30 9.75
N VAL A 257 -2.59 -12.11 10.29
CA VAL A 257 -2.29 -10.82 9.64
C VAL A 257 -0.79 -10.61 9.51
N TYR A 258 -0.02 -10.93 10.56
CA TYR A 258 1.44 -10.85 10.52
C TYR A 258 2.02 -11.77 9.44
N GLU A 259 1.66 -13.04 9.43
CA GLU A 259 2.18 -14.04 8.47
C GLU A 259 1.86 -13.63 7.03
N ALA A 260 0.64 -13.19 6.79
CA ALA A 260 0.24 -12.69 5.49
C ALA A 260 1.00 -11.41 5.11
N ALA A 261 1.14 -10.44 6.03
CA ALA A 261 1.88 -9.20 5.78
C ALA A 261 3.35 -9.47 5.43
N VAL A 262 4.02 -10.36 6.17
CA VAL A 262 5.40 -10.78 5.85
C VAL A 262 5.49 -11.41 4.47
N GLY A 263 4.45 -12.14 4.04
CA GLY A 263 4.41 -12.82 2.74
C GLY A 263 4.31 -11.89 1.52
N TYR A 264 3.70 -10.71 1.66
CA TYR A 264 3.55 -9.77 0.54
C TYR A 264 4.37 -8.48 0.67
N LEU A 265 4.79 -8.09 1.88
CA LEU A 265 5.64 -6.90 2.03
C LEU A 265 7.01 -7.11 1.39
N SER A 266 7.44 -6.15 0.58
CA SER A 266 8.75 -6.15 -0.07
C SER A 266 9.88 -6.14 0.96
N SER A 267 10.97 -6.83 0.67
CA SER A 267 12.21 -6.74 1.44
C SER A 267 13.18 -5.68 0.90
N SER A 268 13.05 -5.32 -0.39
CA SER A 268 13.95 -4.39 -1.08
C SER A 268 13.39 -2.98 -1.21
N GLY A 269 12.07 -2.82 -1.18
CA GLY A 269 11.42 -1.55 -1.49
C GLY A 269 11.35 -1.24 -2.98
N THR A 270 11.63 -2.23 -3.84
CA THR A 270 11.64 -2.08 -5.31
C THR A 270 10.74 -3.12 -5.97
N VAL A 271 10.43 -2.91 -7.24
CA VAL A 271 9.81 -3.91 -8.11
C VAL A 271 10.58 -4.03 -9.42
N ASP A 272 10.48 -5.18 -10.08
CA ASP A 272 11.16 -5.40 -11.37
C ASP A 272 10.61 -4.50 -12.48
N GLU A 273 11.43 -4.30 -13.51
CA GLU A 273 11.11 -3.40 -14.63
C GLU A 273 9.89 -3.89 -15.43
N LYS A 274 9.68 -5.20 -15.50
CA LYS A 274 8.50 -5.78 -16.18
C LYS A 274 7.23 -5.28 -15.51
N LEU A 275 7.13 -5.37 -14.18
CA LEU A 275 5.98 -4.86 -13.44
C LEU A 275 5.82 -3.34 -13.59
N GLN A 276 6.92 -2.57 -13.58
CA GLN A 276 6.86 -1.13 -13.81
C GLN A 276 6.21 -0.81 -15.17
N ARG A 277 6.62 -1.49 -16.24
CA ARG A 277 6.05 -1.34 -17.58
C ARG A 277 4.58 -1.77 -17.65
N GLU A 278 4.21 -2.87 -16.99
CA GLU A 278 2.82 -3.34 -16.92
C GLU A 278 1.91 -2.32 -16.21
N MET A 279 2.37 -1.73 -15.10
CA MET A 279 1.64 -0.70 -14.38
C MET A 279 1.45 0.57 -15.22
N ILE A 280 2.50 1.00 -15.94
CA ILE A 280 2.44 2.15 -16.85
C ILE A 280 1.48 1.88 -18.01
N ALA A 281 1.57 0.71 -18.65
CA ALA A 281 0.68 0.32 -19.75
C ALA A 281 -0.80 0.30 -19.30
N THR A 282 -1.08 -0.27 -18.13
CA THR A 282 -2.43 -0.30 -17.55
C THR A 282 -2.95 1.13 -17.29
N ALA A 283 -2.13 2.01 -16.73
CA ALA A 283 -2.51 3.40 -16.49
C ALA A 283 -2.74 4.17 -17.81
N ALA A 284 -1.88 3.98 -18.81
CA ALA A 284 -1.98 4.61 -20.13
C ALA A 284 -3.24 4.18 -20.88
N GLN A 285 -3.60 2.89 -20.85
CA GLN A 285 -4.84 2.38 -21.46
C GLN A 285 -6.09 3.05 -20.88
N ARG A 286 -6.12 3.27 -19.57
CA ARG A 286 -7.26 3.93 -18.88
C ARG A 286 -7.45 5.37 -19.31
N THR A 287 -6.38 6.08 -19.61
CA THR A 287 -6.40 7.48 -20.04
C THR A 287 -6.31 7.64 -21.55
N LYS A 288 -6.31 6.51 -22.31
CA LYS A 288 -6.18 6.47 -23.76
C LYS A 288 -4.92 7.19 -24.27
N LEU A 289 -3.85 7.13 -23.48
CA LEU A 289 -2.56 7.73 -23.85
C LEU A 289 -1.89 6.86 -24.92
N ALA A 290 -1.62 7.43 -26.09
CA ALA A 290 -1.08 6.69 -27.24
C ALA A 290 0.37 6.22 -27.03
N GLN A 291 1.17 6.98 -26.29
CA GLN A 291 2.58 6.67 -26.02
C GLN A 291 2.82 6.67 -24.50
N PRO A 292 2.86 5.50 -23.86
CA PRO A 292 3.20 5.40 -22.45
C PRO A 292 4.62 5.93 -22.18
N PRO A 293 4.84 6.67 -21.07
CA PRO A 293 6.18 7.12 -20.72
C PRO A 293 7.09 5.95 -20.33
N PRO A 294 8.43 6.13 -20.38
CA PRO A 294 9.35 5.12 -19.90
C PRO A 294 9.34 5.00 -18.37
N PRO A 295 9.78 3.85 -17.80
CA PRO A 295 9.70 3.57 -16.36
C PRO A 295 10.29 4.65 -15.45
N GLU A 296 11.44 5.22 -15.82
CA GLU A 296 12.14 6.25 -15.04
C GLU A 296 11.37 7.58 -14.93
N ARG A 297 10.34 7.75 -15.73
CA ARG A 297 9.42 8.88 -15.65
C ARG A 297 8.39 8.69 -14.53
N VAL A 298 8.18 7.46 -14.07
CA VAL A 298 7.15 7.07 -13.10
C VAL A 298 7.77 6.52 -11.81
N PHE A 299 8.89 5.81 -11.92
CA PHE A 299 9.58 5.15 -10.82
C PHE A 299 11.02 5.66 -10.70
N ASP A 300 11.49 5.83 -9.46
CA ASP A 300 12.89 6.08 -9.14
C ASP A 300 13.27 5.28 -7.90
N PHE A 301 13.69 4.04 -8.10
CA PHE A 301 14.11 3.15 -7.02
C PHE A 301 15.61 3.26 -6.68
N SER A 302 16.34 4.19 -7.27
CA SER A 302 17.77 4.35 -7.02
C SER A 302 18.10 4.59 -5.54
N PHE A 303 17.25 5.35 -4.84
CA PHE A 303 17.37 5.57 -3.41
C PHE A 303 17.17 4.29 -2.58
N ALA A 304 16.15 3.50 -2.91
CA ALA A 304 15.86 2.24 -2.23
C ALA A 304 16.97 1.22 -2.42
N GLN A 305 17.52 1.11 -3.62
CA GLN A 305 18.66 0.25 -3.95
C GLN A 305 19.91 0.65 -3.15
N LYS A 306 20.28 1.93 -3.19
CA LYS A 306 21.42 2.49 -2.49
C LYS A 306 21.35 2.29 -0.95
N VAL A 307 20.16 2.49 -0.39
CA VAL A 307 19.92 2.23 1.04
C VAL A 307 20.02 0.74 1.33
N GLY A 308 19.47 -0.13 0.45
CA GLY A 308 19.53 -1.59 0.61
C GLY A 308 20.96 -2.15 0.68
N GLU A 309 21.88 -1.58 -0.09
CA GLU A 309 23.31 -1.95 -0.11
C GLU A 309 24.03 -1.58 1.21
N THR A 310 23.61 -0.51 1.87
CA THR A 310 24.24 0.01 3.09
C THR A 310 23.63 -0.53 4.39
N LEU A 311 22.37 -0.93 4.36
CA LEU A 311 21.70 -1.59 5.47
C LEU A 311 22.05 -3.08 5.44
N LYS A 312 23.10 -3.46 6.19
CA LYS A 312 23.44 -4.87 6.45
C LYS A 312 22.63 -5.46 7.59
#